data_7deea9a79e0b177c61047c9b942e8512
#
_entry.id   7deea9a79e0b177c61047c9b942e8512
#
_cell.length_a   1.000
_cell.length_b   1.000
_cell.length_c   1.000
_cell.angle_alpha   90.00
_cell.angle_beta   90.00
_cell.angle_gamma   90.00
#
_symmetry.space_group_name_H-M   'P 1'
#
loop_
_entity.id
_entity.type
_entity.pdbx_description
1 polymer ?
#
loop_
_entity_poly.entity_id
_entity_poly.type
_entity_poly.pdbx_seq_one_letter_code
_entity_poly.pdbx_strand_id
1 'polypeptide(L)'
;MTARFNHTIIASSDPQKMKSFYGDLLEAAEAPSWGPFQNLIIGDGVLLQFATPPGDFQPQHYAYLLDDDHFDRAYDLIQGRGIEHWADPQRMQEGRINHEHDGRGVYLLDPSGHYLELITRAYL
;
A
#
# COMPACT_ATOMS: atom_id res chain seq x y z
N MET A 1 15.79 -21.75 9.30
CA MET A 1 15.10 -20.85 8.34
C MET A 1 14.05 -20.04 9.11
N THR A 2 14.02 -18.74 8.88
CA THR A 2 13.04 -17.88 9.50
C THR A 2 11.69 -18.00 8.80
N ALA A 3 10.61 -17.78 9.55
CA ALA A 3 9.26 -17.73 8.99
C ALA A 3 9.16 -16.67 7.88
N ARG A 4 8.30 -16.93 6.91
CA ARG A 4 8.00 -16.00 5.82
C ARG A 4 6.58 -15.48 5.99
N PHE A 5 6.41 -14.22 5.66
CA PHE A 5 5.08 -13.59 5.69
C PHE A 5 4.19 -14.21 4.60
N ASN A 6 3.04 -14.73 4.98
CA ASN A 6 2.14 -15.43 4.04
C ASN A 6 0.97 -14.56 3.61
N HIS A 7 0.21 -14.03 4.56
CA HIS A 7 -0.96 -13.23 4.22
C HIS A 7 -1.35 -12.31 5.38
N THR A 8 -2.12 -11.28 5.04
CA THR A 8 -2.71 -10.39 6.05
C THR A 8 -4.11 -9.99 5.61
N ILE A 9 -4.98 -9.74 6.59
CA ILE A 9 -6.29 -9.15 6.34
C ILE A 9 -6.18 -7.66 6.60
N ILE A 10 -6.51 -6.87 5.58
CA ILE A 10 -6.52 -5.41 5.67
C ILE A 10 -7.96 -4.96 5.86
N ALA A 11 -8.24 -4.36 7.02
CA ALA A 11 -9.58 -3.86 7.33
C ALA A 11 -9.99 -2.79 6.33
N SER A 12 -11.17 -2.93 5.75
CA SER A 12 -11.60 -2.13 4.61
C SER A 12 -13.03 -1.63 4.80
N SER A 13 -13.25 -0.33 4.58
CA SER A 13 -14.60 0.22 4.54
C SER A 13 -15.32 -0.22 3.25
N ASP A 14 -14.56 -0.38 2.16
CA ASP A 14 -15.05 -0.87 0.87
C ASP A 14 -13.97 -1.79 0.28
N PRO A 15 -14.10 -3.12 0.46
CA PRO A 15 -13.06 -4.06 0.00
C PRO A 15 -12.79 -4.01 -1.51
N GLN A 16 -13.80 -3.80 -2.34
CA GLN A 16 -13.60 -3.71 -3.78
C GLN A 16 -12.80 -2.47 -4.17
N LYS A 17 -13.12 -1.35 -3.55
CA LYS A 17 -12.39 -0.10 -3.79
C LYS A 17 -10.94 -0.21 -3.32
N MET A 18 -10.73 -0.86 -2.18
CA MET A 18 -9.39 -1.14 -1.66
C MET A 18 -8.60 -2.03 -2.61
N LYS A 19 -9.21 -3.11 -3.08
CA LYS A 19 -8.57 -4.02 -4.03
C LYS A 19 -8.16 -3.27 -5.30
N SER A 20 -9.04 -2.45 -5.86
CA SER A 20 -8.76 -1.68 -7.06
C SER A 20 -7.60 -0.70 -6.84
N PHE A 21 -7.62 0.02 -5.73
CA PHE A 21 -6.58 0.98 -5.37
C PHE A 21 -5.22 0.32 -5.22
N TYR A 22 -5.14 -0.75 -4.43
CA TYR A 22 -3.89 -1.48 -4.18
C TYR A 22 -3.40 -2.18 -5.45
N GLY A 23 -4.31 -2.74 -6.23
CA GLY A 23 -3.96 -3.39 -7.49
C GLY A 23 -3.27 -2.44 -8.45
N ASP A 24 -3.80 -1.23 -8.58
CA ASP A 24 -3.23 -0.21 -9.46
C ASP A 24 -1.91 0.33 -8.91
N LEU A 25 -1.87 0.64 -7.62
CA LEU A 25 -0.69 1.25 -7.00
C LEU A 25 0.49 0.29 -6.92
N LEU A 26 0.24 -0.94 -6.49
CA LEU A 26 1.28 -1.94 -6.23
C LEU A 26 1.53 -2.86 -7.42
N GLU A 27 0.77 -2.73 -8.50
CA GLU A 27 0.84 -3.64 -9.65
C GLU A 27 0.66 -5.10 -9.20
N ALA A 28 -0.29 -5.30 -8.29
CA ALA A 28 -0.55 -6.60 -7.68
C ALA A 28 -1.27 -7.54 -8.67
N ALA A 29 -1.00 -8.84 -8.52
CA ALA A 29 -1.66 -9.84 -9.33
C ALA A 29 -3.04 -10.17 -8.76
N GLU A 30 -3.99 -10.48 -9.65
CA GLU A 30 -5.30 -10.99 -9.24
C GLU A 30 -5.16 -12.33 -8.53
N ALA A 31 -5.99 -12.54 -7.53
CA ALA A 31 -6.10 -13.81 -6.83
C ALA A 31 -7.57 -14.16 -6.68
N PRO A 32 -7.93 -15.45 -6.63
CA PRO A 32 -9.32 -15.83 -6.39
C PRO A 32 -9.84 -15.24 -5.07
N SER A 33 -11.02 -14.64 -5.12
CA SER A 33 -11.67 -14.11 -3.92
C SER A 33 -12.67 -15.13 -3.39
N TRP A 34 -12.76 -15.20 -2.07
CA TRP A 34 -13.72 -16.12 -1.43
C TRP A 34 -14.27 -15.48 -0.14
N GLY A 35 -15.49 -15.89 0.24
CA GLY A 35 -16.14 -15.36 1.42
C GLY A 35 -16.24 -13.85 1.39
N PRO A 36 -15.93 -13.17 2.49
CA PRO A 36 -15.95 -11.70 2.55
C PRO A 36 -14.70 -11.05 1.99
N PHE A 37 -13.73 -11.82 1.48
CA PHE A 37 -12.41 -11.32 1.12
C PHE A 37 -12.31 -10.98 -0.36
N GLN A 38 -11.74 -9.81 -0.66
CA GLN A 38 -11.23 -9.44 -1.96
C GLN A 38 -9.71 -9.60 -1.91
N ASN A 39 -9.13 -10.38 -2.80
CA ASN A 39 -7.75 -10.85 -2.67
C ASN A 39 -6.85 -10.35 -3.79
N LEU A 40 -5.60 -10.03 -3.43
CA LEU A 40 -4.50 -9.73 -4.36
C LEU A 40 -3.25 -10.43 -3.87
N ILE A 41 -2.32 -10.66 -4.80
CA ILE A 41 -1.00 -11.20 -4.48
C ILE A 41 0.06 -10.18 -4.86
N ILE A 42 1.01 -9.94 -3.94
CA ILE A 42 2.16 -9.05 -4.19
C ILE A 42 3.47 -9.79 -3.97
N GLY A 43 4.55 -9.27 -4.56
CA GLY A 43 5.91 -9.75 -4.36
C GLY A 43 6.04 -11.25 -4.59
N ASP A 44 6.64 -11.92 -3.63
CA ASP A 44 6.93 -13.36 -3.69
C ASP A 44 5.74 -14.22 -3.21
N GLY A 45 4.52 -13.78 -3.44
CA GLY A 45 3.34 -14.57 -3.14
C GLY A 45 2.64 -14.23 -1.84
N VAL A 46 2.86 -13.01 -1.32
CA VAL A 46 2.14 -12.54 -0.14
C VAL A 46 0.70 -12.17 -0.53
N LEU A 47 -0.26 -12.76 0.17
CA LEU A 47 -1.68 -12.54 -0.09
C LEU A 47 -2.19 -11.36 0.75
N LEU A 48 -2.76 -10.37 0.07
CA LEU A 48 -3.49 -9.28 0.73
C LEU A 48 -4.99 -9.54 0.61
N GLN A 49 -5.67 -9.57 1.76
CA GLN A 49 -7.10 -9.86 1.82
C GLN A 49 -7.84 -8.64 2.35
N PHE A 50 -8.69 -8.05 1.53
CA PHE A 50 -9.46 -6.86 1.93
C PHE A 50 -10.84 -7.31 2.38
N ALA A 51 -11.22 -6.95 3.61
CA ALA A 51 -12.50 -7.34 4.18
C ALA A 51 -12.98 -6.29 5.18
N THR A 52 -14.30 -6.13 5.28
CA THR A 52 -14.91 -5.23 6.25
C THR A 52 -15.06 -5.96 7.59
N PRO A 53 -14.43 -5.48 8.66
CA PRO A 53 -14.64 -6.08 9.99
C PRO A 53 -16.02 -5.74 10.55
N PRO A 54 -16.50 -6.47 11.57
CA PRO A 54 -17.84 -6.26 12.13
C PRO A 54 -18.00 -4.97 12.95
N GLY A 55 -16.97 -4.18 13.13
CA GLY A 55 -17.02 -2.92 13.87
C GLY A 55 -15.99 -1.94 13.36
N ASP A 56 -15.77 -0.88 14.13
CA ASP A 56 -14.74 0.10 13.82
C ASP A 56 -13.35 -0.54 13.88
N PHE A 57 -12.41 0.02 13.13
CA PHE A 57 -11.04 -0.45 13.13
C PHE A 57 -10.07 0.73 13.23
N GLN A 58 -8.88 0.45 13.75
CA GLN A 58 -7.82 1.44 13.84
C GLN A 58 -7.02 1.47 12.55
N PRO A 59 -6.63 2.65 12.05
CA PRO A 59 -5.71 2.75 10.93
C PRO A 59 -4.40 2.04 11.25
N GLN A 60 -3.86 1.33 10.25
CA GLN A 60 -2.57 0.66 10.36
C GLN A 60 -1.57 1.35 9.44
N HIS A 61 -0.29 0.99 9.59
CA HIS A 61 0.78 1.47 8.73
C HIS A 61 1.33 0.29 7.92
N TYR A 62 1.33 0.42 6.61
CA TYR A 62 1.89 -0.59 5.70
C TYR A 62 2.93 0.06 4.80
N ALA A 63 4.14 -0.52 4.77
CA ALA A 63 5.21 -0.05 3.90
C ALA A 63 5.50 -1.11 2.84
N TYR A 64 5.65 -0.67 1.60
CA TYR A 64 5.92 -1.54 0.45
C TYR A 64 7.20 -1.12 -0.24
N LEU A 65 8.04 -2.11 -0.54
CA LEU A 65 9.30 -1.91 -1.24
C LEU A 65 9.06 -2.06 -2.74
N LEU A 66 9.35 -1.01 -3.50
CA LEU A 66 9.20 -0.97 -4.96
C LEU A 66 10.58 -0.79 -5.58
N ASP A 67 10.79 -1.31 -6.79
CA ASP A 67 11.96 -0.90 -7.55
C ASP A 67 11.77 0.54 -8.07
N ASP A 68 12.85 1.13 -8.58
CA ASP A 68 12.82 2.54 -9.00
C ASP A 68 11.82 2.79 -10.12
N ASP A 69 11.72 1.90 -11.10
CA ASP A 69 10.77 2.07 -12.21
C ASP A 69 9.33 1.97 -11.73
N HIS A 70 9.03 1.03 -10.84
CA HIS A 70 7.70 0.91 -10.25
C HIS A 70 7.36 2.14 -9.41
N PHE A 71 8.31 2.64 -8.63
CA PHE A 71 8.09 3.87 -7.86
C PHE A 71 7.71 5.04 -8.79
N ASP A 72 8.39 5.19 -9.92
CA ASP A 72 8.06 6.23 -10.90
C ASP A 72 6.61 6.09 -11.39
N ARG A 73 6.18 4.87 -11.73
CA ARG A 73 4.80 4.63 -12.19
C ARG A 73 3.79 4.88 -11.09
N ALA A 74 4.08 4.44 -9.87
CA ALA A 74 3.21 4.66 -8.71
C ALA A 74 3.05 6.15 -8.40
N TYR A 75 4.16 6.89 -8.46
CA TYR A 75 4.14 8.34 -8.20
C TYR A 75 3.38 9.08 -9.31
N ASP A 76 3.54 8.69 -10.56
CA ASP A 76 2.75 9.23 -11.67
C ASP A 76 1.25 9.00 -11.44
N LEU A 77 0.87 7.84 -10.96
CA LEU A 77 -0.52 7.53 -10.63
C LEU A 77 -1.04 8.40 -9.49
N ILE A 78 -0.25 8.56 -8.43
CA ILE A 78 -0.59 9.41 -7.28
C ILE A 78 -0.84 10.85 -7.74
N GLN A 79 0.08 11.40 -8.53
CA GLN A 79 -0.04 12.76 -9.04
C GLN A 79 -1.20 12.88 -10.05
N GLY A 80 -1.32 11.93 -10.96
CA GLY A 80 -2.35 11.95 -12.00
C GLY A 80 -3.77 11.84 -11.46
N ARG A 81 -3.96 11.17 -10.33
CA ARG A 81 -5.25 11.06 -9.64
C ARG A 81 -5.48 12.14 -8.59
N GLY A 82 -4.53 13.03 -8.39
CA GLY A 82 -4.63 14.07 -7.37
C GLY A 82 -4.69 13.53 -5.95
N ILE A 83 -4.01 12.41 -5.69
CA ILE A 83 -4.00 11.80 -4.35
C ILE A 83 -3.06 12.61 -3.45
N GLU A 84 -3.55 13.01 -2.27
CA GLU A 84 -2.70 13.66 -1.29
C GLU A 84 -1.56 12.76 -0.86
N HIS A 85 -0.36 13.32 -0.74
CA HIS A 85 0.81 12.57 -0.33
C HIS A 85 1.83 13.51 0.32
N TRP A 86 2.75 12.93 1.07
CA TRP A 86 3.71 13.67 1.88
C TRP A 86 5.07 12.97 1.86
N ALA A 87 6.13 13.78 2.05
CA ALA A 87 7.48 13.23 2.19
C ALA A 87 7.70 12.60 3.58
N ASP A 88 6.87 12.95 4.57
CA ASP A 88 7.07 12.59 5.97
C ASP A 88 5.81 11.95 6.58
N PRO A 89 5.97 11.09 7.62
CA PRO A 89 4.84 10.44 8.26
C PRO A 89 3.98 11.40 9.08
N GLN A 90 4.52 12.56 9.49
CA GLN A 90 3.77 13.58 10.23
C GLN A 90 2.90 14.44 9.32
N ARG A 91 2.98 14.24 8.00
CA ARG A 91 2.19 14.94 6.98
C ARG A 91 2.41 16.46 6.98
N MET A 92 3.67 16.85 7.15
CA MET A 92 4.07 18.26 7.15
C MET A 92 4.61 18.74 5.81
N GLN A 93 5.12 17.82 4.97
CA GLN A 93 5.74 18.11 3.68
C GLN A 93 4.87 17.62 2.53
N GLU A 94 3.72 18.28 2.35
CA GLU A 94 2.73 17.88 1.35
C GLU A 94 3.25 18.05 -0.07
N GLY A 95 2.87 17.09 -0.94
CA GLY A 95 3.19 17.12 -2.36
C GLY A 95 4.64 16.80 -2.68
N ARG A 96 5.36 16.19 -1.75
CA ARG A 96 6.80 15.91 -1.89
C ARG A 96 7.08 14.43 -1.63
N ILE A 97 8.26 14.01 -2.07
CA ILE A 97 8.86 12.71 -1.73
C ILE A 97 10.10 12.95 -0.88
N ASN A 98 10.55 11.93 -0.15
CA ASN A 98 11.82 11.96 0.56
C ASN A 98 12.89 11.13 -0.16
N HIS A 99 14.14 11.28 0.28
CA HIS A 99 15.30 10.56 -0.26
C HIS A 99 16.02 9.81 0.87
N GLU A 100 15.28 9.25 1.79
CA GLU A 100 15.80 8.54 2.95
C GLU A 100 16.41 7.20 2.53
N HIS A 101 17.36 6.70 3.33
CA HIS A 101 17.99 5.39 3.14
C HIS A 101 18.62 5.21 1.74
N ASP A 102 19.18 6.29 1.16
CA ASP A 102 19.76 6.30 -0.19
C ASP A 102 18.76 5.91 -1.28
N GLY A 103 17.49 6.17 -1.05
CA GLY A 103 16.43 5.87 -1.99
C GLY A 103 15.40 6.97 -2.07
N ARG A 104 14.17 6.58 -2.36
CA ARG A 104 13.03 7.49 -2.40
C ARG A 104 11.89 6.92 -1.58
N GLY A 105 11.07 7.80 -1.03
CA GLY A 105 9.90 7.37 -0.26
C GLY A 105 8.76 8.38 -0.37
N VAL A 106 7.54 7.90 -0.16
CA VAL A 106 6.35 8.75 -0.13
C VAL A 106 5.31 8.12 0.79
N TYR A 107 4.56 8.97 1.49
CA TYR A 107 3.48 8.60 2.40
C TYR A 107 2.14 9.05 1.82
N LEU A 108 1.13 8.19 1.91
CA LEU A 108 -0.23 8.50 1.47
C LEU A 108 -1.23 7.70 2.30
N LEU A 109 -2.52 8.02 2.16
CA LEU A 109 -3.59 7.25 2.79
C LEU A 109 -4.28 6.40 1.74
N ASP A 110 -4.67 5.17 2.11
CA ASP A 110 -5.53 4.36 1.25
C ASP A 110 -7.01 4.77 1.44
N PRO A 111 -7.93 4.22 0.63
CA PRO A 111 -9.35 4.60 0.73
C PRO A 111 -10.03 4.30 2.07
N SER A 112 -9.44 3.46 2.90
CA SER A 112 -9.96 3.14 4.25
C SER A 112 -9.23 3.87 5.37
N GLY A 113 -8.27 4.73 5.02
CA GLY A 113 -7.56 5.57 5.98
C GLY A 113 -6.30 4.96 6.56
N HIS A 114 -5.83 3.82 6.06
CA HIS A 114 -4.53 3.29 6.48
C HIS A 114 -3.40 4.13 5.91
N TYR A 115 -2.30 4.20 6.65
CA TYR A 115 -1.12 4.98 6.28
C TYR A 115 -0.19 4.11 5.46
N LEU A 116 0.01 4.46 4.20
CA LEU A 116 0.89 3.73 3.30
C LEU A 116 2.21 4.46 3.14
N GLU A 117 3.27 3.68 2.99
CA GLU A 117 4.60 4.17 2.67
C GLU A 117 5.15 3.35 1.51
N LEU A 118 5.57 4.03 0.44
CA LEU A 118 6.25 3.38 -0.68
C LEU A 118 7.71 3.78 -0.61
N ILE A 119 8.61 2.79 -0.66
CA ILE A 119 10.06 3.01 -0.55
C ILE A 119 10.79 2.25 -1.64
N THR A 120 11.95 2.77 -2.05
CA THR A 120 12.79 2.10 -3.05
C THR A 120 14.01 1.41 -2.45
N ARG A 121 14.26 1.61 -1.17
CA ARG A 121 15.35 0.94 -0.44
C ARG A 121 14.83 0.47 0.89
N ALA A 122 15.18 -0.75 1.25
CA ALA A 122 14.86 -1.28 2.57
C ALA A 122 15.56 -0.48 3.66
N TYR A 123 14.96 -0.41 4.84
CA TYR A 123 15.55 0.29 5.98
C TYR A 123 16.80 -0.41 6.50
N LEU A 124 16.86 -1.74 6.39
CA LEU A 124 17.98 -2.57 6.86
C LEU A 124 18.44 -3.53 5.76
#